data_d4288cc79b3d600702f2dfc22b670290
#
_entry.id   d4288cc79b3d600702f2dfc22b670290
#
_cell.length_a   1.000
_cell.length_b   1.000
_cell.length_c   1.000
_cell.angle_alpha   90.00
_cell.angle_beta   90.00
_cell.angle_gamma   90.00
#
_symmetry.space_group_name_H-M   'P 1'
#
loop_
_entity.id
_entity.type
_entity.pdbx_description
1 polymer ?
#
loop_
_entity_poly.entity_id
_entity_poly.type
_entity_poly.pdbx_seq_one_letter_code
_entity_poly.pdbx_strand_id
1 'polypeptide(L)'
;STIINSIQANDPIINLFKELALSQENAIGDGTTTATILAGQLLSNALFLLNKGIHPTTIINGYSLAKVEAMRVLDKLAEPGDSEKIIKTAFGSKVSPDIVEKLKTLILKVKDYEKLKIQKVNDSDPKDSNLFKGYVFEGFSISDRANQTVGNICLLDYRTNVNAAELQISKVDELKGINDYDREYKRDIIDKLSESGVNILFYTDTNPEFEAYLTEKGITGIVVYQRGDVESILKTLNLKPTSDPNNIFKINGQIDTIPEKKQILVKGDYETLILHGPTSQVLDEIERAVHDVVSLFKHDTKTVIGAGAIEIELANKISHFAQTIGGKEQLAIEKYAESIESIPLILAENCGHDAIQVLTALKTLHATNPDMGVDIISGVSDARERGVVDPVLVKIHAINSATNVANLILKTDKLLLGENEDVNKS
;
A
#
# COMPACT_ATOMS: atom_id res chain seq x y z
N SER A 1 -11.42 -2.40 2.01
CA SER A 1 -10.89 -3.79 1.98
C SER A 1 -11.12 -4.53 3.29
N THR A 2 -10.90 -3.92 4.46
CA THR A 2 -10.99 -4.57 5.78
C THR A 2 -12.33 -5.29 6.01
N ILE A 3 -13.46 -4.65 5.70
CA ILE A 3 -14.79 -5.23 5.88
C ILE A 3 -15.00 -6.44 4.96
N ILE A 4 -14.62 -6.34 3.69
CA ILE A 4 -14.77 -7.44 2.72
C ILE A 4 -13.89 -8.63 3.10
N ASN A 5 -12.67 -8.38 3.58
CA ASN A 5 -11.76 -9.42 4.04
C ASN A 5 -12.23 -10.14 5.32
N SER A 6 -13.00 -9.45 6.18
CA SER A 6 -13.54 -10.04 7.40
C SER A 6 -14.75 -10.95 7.18
N ILE A 7 -15.35 -10.94 5.98
CA ILE A 7 -16.48 -11.83 5.64
C ILE A 7 -15.96 -13.27 5.55
N GLN A 8 -16.38 -14.10 6.49
CA GLN A 8 -16.08 -15.53 6.48
C GLN A 8 -17.18 -16.26 5.67
N ALA A 9 -16.93 -16.46 4.38
CA ALA A 9 -17.83 -17.26 3.53
C ALA A 9 -16.97 -18.03 2.52
N ASN A 10 -17.31 -19.30 2.31
CA ASN A 10 -16.71 -20.17 1.31
C ASN A 10 -17.37 -20.04 -0.08
N ASP A 11 -18.00 -18.90 -0.33
CA ASP A 11 -18.65 -18.63 -1.62
C ASP A 11 -17.63 -18.13 -2.64
N PRO A 12 -17.51 -18.77 -3.80
CA PRO A 12 -16.57 -18.35 -4.85
C PRO A 12 -16.79 -16.91 -5.33
N ILE A 13 -18.03 -16.42 -5.34
CA ILE A 13 -18.33 -15.02 -5.71
C ILE A 13 -17.73 -14.06 -4.67
N ILE A 14 -17.91 -14.34 -3.39
CA ILE A 14 -17.36 -13.52 -2.31
C ILE A 14 -15.82 -13.50 -2.41
N ASN A 15 -15.19 -14.63 -2.74
CA ASN A 15 -13.74 -14.67 -2.95
C ASN A 15 -13.30 -13.81 -4.12
N LEU A 16 -14.04 -13.78 -5.25
CA LEU A 16 -13.75 -12.87 -6.36
C LEU A 16 -13.87 -11.40 -5.97
N PHE A 17 -14.83 -11.05 -5.11
CA PHE A 17 -14.93 -9.68 -4.57
C PHE A 17 -13.80 -9.33 -3.61
N LYS A 18 -13.31 -10.30 -2.81
CA LYS A 18 -12.10 -10.11 -1.99
C LYS A 18 -10.85 -9.88 -2.85
N GLU A 19 -10.67 -10.69 -3.88
CA GLU A 19 -9.58 -10.55 -4.83
C GLU A 19 -9.64 -9.22 -5.58
N LEU A 20 -10.83 -8.76 -5.96
CA LEU A 20 -11.06 -7.45 -6.56
C LEU A 20 -10.58 -6.32 -5.64
N ALA A 21 -11.01 -6.35 -4.37
CA ALA A 21 -10.62 -5.34 -3.39
C ALA A 21 -9.11 -5.35 -3.12
N LEU A 22 -8.51 -6.54 -2.97
CA LEU A 22 -7.06 -6.70 -2.78
C LEU A 22 -6.27 -6.26 -4.02
N SER A 23 -6.73 -6.59 -5.23
CA SER A 23 -6.09 -6.14 -6.46
C SER A 23 -6.06 -4.62 -6.58
N GLN A 24 -7.18 -3.95 -6.25
CA GLN A 24 -7.28 -2.50 -6.25
C GLN A 24 -6.33 -1.88 -5.22
N GLU A 25 -6.29 -2.44 -3.99
CA GLU A 25 -5.44 -1.96 -2.91
C GLU A 25 -3.96 -2.13 -3.23
N ASN A 26 -3.56 -3.30 -3.72
CA ASN A 26 -2.16 -3.59 -4.05
C ASN A 26 -1.65 -2.80 -5.26
N ALA A 27 -2.51 -2.56 -6.26
CA ALA A 27 -2.10 -1.87 -7.49
C ALA A 27 -2.04 -0.35 -7.31
N ILE A 28 -3.01 0.23 -6.59
CA ILE A 28 -3.23 1.69 -6.56
C ILE A 28 -3.23 2.23 -5.12
N GLY A 29 -3.63 1.43 -4.13
CA GLY A 29 -3.78 1.83 -2.73
C GLY A 29 -5.13 2.48 -2.39
N ASP A 30 -5.93 2.88 -3.39
CA ASP A 30 -7.22 3.56 -3.17
C ASP A 30 -8.31 3.05 -4.13
N GLY A 31 -9.57 3.40 -3.87
CA GLY A 31 -10.71 3.08 -4.74
C GLY A 31 -11.29 1.66 -4.56
N THR A 32 -10.92 0.93 -3.51
CA THR A 32 -11.43 -0.43 -3.22
C THR A 32 -12.95 -0.49 -3.09
N THR A 33 -13.54 0.49 -2.42
CA THR A 33 -14.99 0.60 -2.24
C THR A 33 -15.67 0.87 -3.57
N THR A 34 -15.15 1.81 -4.37
CA THR A 34 -15.67 2.15 -5.70
C THR A 34 -15.67 0.94 -6.63
N ALA A 35 -14.57 0.19 -6.69
CA ALA A 35 -14.46 -1.02 -7.51
C ALA A 35 -15.49 -2.08 -7.10
N THR A 36 -15.69 -2.27 -5.80
CA THR A 36 -16.63 -3.26 -5.25
C THR A 36 -18.08 -2.89 -5.53
N ILE A 37 -18.45 -1.62 -5.32
CA ILE A 37 -19.78 -1.09 -5.62
C ILE A 37 -20.08 -1.26 -7.11
N LEU A 38 -19.15 -0.84 -7.97
CA LEU A 38 -19.34 -0.93 -9.41
C LEU A 38 -19.51 -2.37 -9.89
N ALA A 39 -18.71 -3.32 -9.37
CA ALA A 39 -18.86 -4.73 -9.71
C ALA A 39 -20.23 -5.28 -9.29
N GLY A 40 -20.67 -4.95 -8.08
CA GLY A 40 -22.01 -5.33 -7.58
C GLY A 40 -23.13 -4.77 -8.44
N GLN A 41 -23.04 -3.51 -8.83
CA GLN A 41 -24.07 -2.85 -9.63
C GLN A 41 -24.10 -3.37 -11.09
N LEU A 42 -22.92 -3.66 -11.67
CA LEU A 42 -22.82 -4.31 -12.98
C LEU A 42 -23.50 -5.68 -12.96
N LEU A 43 -23.31 -6.47 -11.93
CA LEU A 43 -23.97 -7.78 -11.79
C LEU A 43 -25.48 -7.64 -11.57
N SER A 44 -25.92 -6.70 -10.76
CA SER A 44 -27.36 -6.41 -10.55
C SER A 44 -28.05 -6.04 -11.88
N ASN A 45 -27.42 -5.14 -12.63
CA ASN A 45 -27.93 -4.72 -13.94
C ASN A 45 -27.85 -5.84 -14.99
N ALA A 46 -26.80 -6.71 -14.91
CA ALA A 46 -26.73 -7.89 -15.75
C ALA A 46 -27.86 -8.88 -15.46
N LEU A 47 -28.17 -9.12 -14.16
CA LEU A 47 -29.30 -9.96 -13.76
C LEU A 47 -30.64 -9.42 -14.30
N PHE A 48 -30.85 -8.10 -14.24
CA PHE A 48 -32.02 -7.47 -14.87
C PHE A 48 -32.10 -7.77 -16.36
N LEU A 49 -31.01 -7.68 -17.09
CA LEU A 49 -30.94 -7.97 -18.54
C LEU A 49 -31.18 -9.46 -18.83
N LEU A 50 -30.60 -10.37 -18.04
CA LEU A 50 -30.84 -11.79 -18.14
C LEU A 50 -32.32 -12.14 -17.98
N ASN A 51 -32.99 -11.52 -17.00
CA ASN A 51 -34.43 -11.69 -16.77
C ASN A 51 -35.30 -11.14 -17.94
N LYS A 52 -34.72 -10.23 -18.75
CA LYS A 52 -35.34 -9.75 -19.99
C LYS A 52 -35.02 -10.63 -21.20
N GLY A 53 -34.32 -11.76 -21.01
CA GLY A 53 -33.97 -12.70 -22.08
C GLY A 53 -32.80 -12.26 -22.96
N ILE A 54 -31.92 -11.39 -22.44
CA ILE A 54 -30.67 -11.05 -23.11
C ILE A 54 -29.61 -12.07 -22.73
N HIS A 55 -28.94 -12.64 -23.75
CA HIS A 55 -27.95 -13.68 -23.52
C HIS A 55 -26.69 -13.13 -22.81
N PRO A 56 -26.06 -13.90 -21.90
CA PRO A 56 -24.85 -13.48 -21.17
C PRO A 56 -23.74 -12.94 -22.09
N THR A 57 -23.49 -13.61 -23.21
CA THR A 57 -22.46 -13.19 -24.18
C THR A 57 -22.72 -11.79 -24.74
N THR A 58 -23.97 -11.43 -24.99
CA THR A 58 -24.36 -10.09 -25.46
C THR A 58 -24.11 -9.07 -24.38
N ILE A 59 -24.41 -9.39 -23.12
CA ILE A 59 -24.13 -8.48 -21.97
C ILE A 59 -22.65 -8.27 -21.83
N ILE A 60 -21.83 -9.34 -21.85
CA ILE A 60 -20.37 -9.29 -21.78
C ILE A 60 -19.77 -8.44 -22.91
N ASN A 61 -20.27 -8.57 -24.14
CA ASN A 61 -19.84 -7.79 -25.28
C ASN A 61 -20.17 -6.30 -25.07
N GLY A 62 -21.40 -5.97 -24.66
CA GLY A 62 -21.81 -4.61 -24.34
C GLY A 62 -21.00 -3.98 -23.23
N TYR A 63 -20.75 -4.72 -22.15
CA TYR A 63 -19.91 -4.26 -21.04
C TYR A 63 -18.46 -4.03 -21.46
N SER A 64 -17.93 -4.90 -22.34
CA SER A 64 -16.58 -4.74 -22.87
C SER A 64 -16.45 -3.49 -23.77
N LEU A 65 -17.45 -3.20 -24.59
CA LEU A 65 -17.51 -2.01 -25.44
C LEU A 65 -17.64 -0.74 -24.56
N ALA A 66 -18.52 -0.75 -23.56
CA ALA A 66 -18.70 0.34 -22.61
C ALA A 66 -17.42 0.65 -21.83
N LYS A 67 -16.70 -0.41 -21.39
CA LYS A 67 -15.40 -0.26 -20.73
C LYS A 67 -14.37 0.43 -21.63
N VAL A 68 -14.25 0.04 -22.88
CA VAL A 68 -13.33 0.66 -23.84
C VAL A 68 -13.66 2.15 -24.00
N GLU A 69 -14.95 2.49 -24.15
CA GLU A 69 -15.39 3.89 -24.24
C GLU A 69 -15.08 4.66 -22.94
N ALA A 70 -15.33 4.06 -21.77
CA ALA A 70 -14.97 4.66 -20.49
C ALA A 70 -13.47 5.01 -20.41
N MET A 71 -12.58 4.09 -20.83
CA MET A 71 -11.14 4.33 -20.85
C MET A 71 -10.78 5.50 -21.79
N ARG A 72 -11.39 5.54 -22.97
CA ARG A 72 -11.19 6.61 -23.96
C ARG A 72 -11.61 7.99 -23.40
N VAL A 73 -12.73 8.03 -22.70
CA VAL A 73 -13.23 9.28 -22.07
C VAL A 73 -12.32 9.72 -20.93
N LEU A 74 -11.89 8.79 -20.06
CA LEU A 74 -10.96 9.08 -18.96
C LEU A 74 -9.64 9.64 -19.47
N ASP A 75 -9.04 9.03 -20.49
CA ASP A 75 -7.78 9.53 -21.07
C ASP A 75 -7.93 10.94 -21.65
N LYS A 76 -9.08 11.23 -22.28
CA LYS A 76 -9.37 12.55 -22.85
C LYS A 76 -9.59 13.64 -21.80
N LEU A 77 -10.18 13.28 -20.66
CA LEU A 77 -10.53 14.23 -19.59
C LEU A 77 -9.45 14.32 -18.51
N ALA A 78 -8.44 13.45 -18.56
CA ALA A 78 -7.33 13.47 -17.63
C ALA A 78 -6.49 14.74 -17.82
N GLU A 79 -6.29 15.47 -16.73
CA GLU A 79 -5.48 16.68 -16.64
C GLU A 79 -4.23 16.43 -15.79
N PRO A 80 -3.13 17.19 -15.97
CA PRO A 80 -1.99 17.13 -15.06
C PRO A 80 -2.46 17.40 -13.62
N GLY A 81 -2.09 16.51 -12.70
CA GLY A 81 -2.55 16.58 -11.33
C GLY A 81 -1.80 17.61 -10.48
N ASP A 82 -2.52 18.26 -9.60
CA ASP A 82 -1.99 19.10 -8.55
C ASP A 82 -1.77 18.23 -7.29
N SER A 83 -0.52 18.03 -6.93
CA SER A 83 -0.14 17.18 -5.79
C SER A 83 -0.80 17.60 -4.48
N GLU A 84 -0.98 18.91 -4.25
CA GLU A 84 -1.64 19.39 -3.03
C GLU A 84 -3.13 19.02 -3.00
N LYS A 85 -3.81 19.12 -4.13
CA LYS A 85 -5.22 18.74 -4.26
C LYS A 85 -5.39 17.23 -4.11
N ILE A 86 -4.51 16.43 -4.71
CA ILE A 86 -4.51 14.97 -4.58
C ILE A 86 -4.38 14.58 -3.11
N ILE A 87 -3.39 15.13 -2.39
CA ILE A 87 -3.18 14.86 -0.97
C ILE A 87 -4.42 15.25 -0.17
N LYS A 88 -4.95 16.47 -0.39
CA LYS A 88 -6.11 16.97 0.33
C LYS A 88 -7.34 16.07 0.12
N THR A 89 -7.59 15.62 -1.09
CA THR A 89 -8.71 14.73 -1.40
C THR A 89 -8.51 13.35 -0.78
N ALA A 90 -7.31 12.75 -0.89
CA ALA A 90 -7.01 11.41 -0.38
C ALA A 90 -7.07 11.33 1.16
N PHE A 91 -6.62 12.38 1.86
CA PHE A 91 -6.81 12.48 3.31
C PHE A 91 -8.27 12.72 3.69
N GLY A 92 -8.97 13.56 2.94
CA GLY A 92 -10.40 13.84 3.08
C GLY A 92 -10.86 14.01 4.52
N SER A 93 -11.88 13.24 4.91
CA SER A 93 -12.42 13.21 6.28
C SER A 93 -11.70 12.22 7.22
N LYS A 94 -10.67 11.50 6.73
CA LYS A 94 -9.96 10.46 7.50
C LYS A 94 -9.08 11.06 8.60
N VAL A 95 -8.56 12.28 8.37
CA VAL A 95 -7.59 12.93 9.25
C VAL A 95 -8.00 14.39 9.47
N SER A 96 -7.74 14.93 10.68
CA SER A 96 -8.08 16.34 10.96
C SER A 96 -7.29 17.31 10.08
N PRO A 97 -7.85 18.49 9.72
CA PRO A 97 -7.22 19.45 8.81
C PRO A 97 -5.81 19.88 9.22
N ASP A 98 -5.57 20.06 10.52
CA ASP A 98 -4.26 20.46 11.05
C ASP A 98 -3.18 19.40 10.80
N ILE A 99 -3.54 18.12 10.95
CA ILE A 99 -2.64 16.99 10.70
C ILE A 99 -2.40 16.86 9.20
N VAL A 100 -3.44 17.04 8.38
CA VAL A 100 -3.34 17.01 6.91
C VAL A 100 -2.29 18.03 6.41
N GLU A 101 -2.32 19.28 6.89
CA GLU A 101 -1.35 20.30 6.49
C GLU A 101 0.09 19.94 6.88
N LYS A 102 0.28 19.34 8.06
CA LYS A 102 1.59 18.84 8.48
C LYS A 102 2.09 17.71 7.59
N LEU A 103 1.27 16.66 7.40
CA LEU A 103 1.62 15.50 6.59
C LEU A 103 1.82 15.86 5.12
N LYS A 104 0.98 16.73 4.56
CA LYS A 104 1.15 17.29 3.21
C LYS A 104 2.55 17.89 3.05
N THR A 105 2.96 18.73 3.98
CA THR A 105 4.28 19.37 3.95
C THR A 105 5.42 18.35 3.99
N LEU A 106 5.27 17.26 4.73
CA LEU A 106 6.28 16.21 4.82
C LEU A 106 6.31 15.35 3.55
N ILE A 107 5.15 14.93 3.05
CA ILE A 107 5.04 14.09 1.85
C ILE A 107 5.58 14.82 0.62
N LEU A 108 5.27 16.10 0.44
CA LEU A 108 5.79 16.89 -0.69
C LEU A 108 7.32 17.12 -0.66
N LYS A 109 7.98 16.87 0.48
CA LYS A 109 9.45 16.93 0.59
C LYS A 109 10.12 15.61 0.21
N VAL A 110 9.37 14.51 0.10
CA VAL A 110 9.88 13.21 -0.29
C VAL A 110 10.41 13.29 -1.72
N LYS A 111 11.64 12.81 -1.93
CA LYS A 111 12.30 12.85 -3.24
C LYS A 111 11.99 11.63 -4.11
N ASP A 112 11.89 10.48 -3.46
CA ASP A 112 11.68 9.19 -4.12
C ASP A 112 10.73 8.34 -3.28
N TYR A 113 9.49 8.23 -3.71
CA TYR A 113 8.46 7.48 -3.00
C TYR A 113 8.71 5.97 -2.97
N GLU A 114 9.51 5.44 -3.88
CA GLU A 114 9.93 4.03 -3.87
C GLU A 114 10.92 3.73 -2.73
N LYS A 115 11.66 4.76 -2.29
CA LYS A 115 12.62 4.69 -1.21
C LYS A 115 12.11 5.28 0.11
N LEU A 116 10.79 5.47 0.22
CA LEU A 116 10.16 5.96 1.43
C LEU A 116 9.75 4.81 2.35
N LYS A 117 10.24 4.81 3.58
CA LYS A 117 9.73 3.98 4.69
C LYS A 117 8.75 4.80 5.51
N ILE A 118 7.64 4.17 5.90
CA ILE A 118 6.72 4.73 6.89
C ILE A 118 6.90 3.93 8.18
N GLN A 119 7.07 4.64 9.30
CA GLN A 119 7.23 4.03 10.62
C GLN A 119 6.30 4.70 11.62
N LYS A 120 5.64 3.92 12.46
CA LYS A 120 4.74 4.38 13.52
C LYS A 120 5.46 4.46 14.85
N VAL A 121 5.17 5.51 15.63
CA VAL A 121 5.64 5.69 17.00
C VAL A 121 4.46 6.15 17.87
N ASN A 122 4.08 5.29 18.81
CA ASN A 122 2.95 5.53 19.71
C ASN A 122 3.43 6.24 20.97
N ASP A 123 3.65 7.57 20.91
CA ASP A 123 4.20 8.33 22.04
C ASP A 123 3.73 9.79 22.17
N SER A 124 3.19 10.40 21.10
CA SER A 124 2.96 11.84 21.09
C SER A 124 1.87 12.30 20.12
N ASP A 125 1.80 13.62 19.87
CA ASP A 125 0.83 14.23 18.95
C ASP A 125 1.20 13.92 17.49
N PRO A 126 0.24 13.63 16.60
CA PRO A 126 0.49 13.49 15.16
C PRO A 126 1.24 14.67 14.52
N LYS A 127 1.17 15.86 15.11
CA LYS A 127 1.92 17.06 14.68
C LYS A 127 3.44 16.92 14.86
N ASP A 128 3.89 15.98 15.70
CA ASP A 128 5.32 15.70 15.93
C ASP A 128 5.90 14.81 14.82
N SER A 129 5.07 14.32 13.90
CA SER A 129 5.52 13.54 12.74
C SER A 129 6.61 14.25 11.95
N ASN A 130 7.64 13.51 11.54
CA ASN A 130 8.83 14.06 10.91
C ASN A 130 9.33 13.16 9.76
N LEU A 131 10.00 13.80 8.78
CA LEU A 131 10.69 13.13 7.69
C LEU A 131 12.20 13.14 7.96
N PHE A 132 12.81 11.97 8.01
CA PHE A 132 14.24 11.78 8.18
C PHE A 132 14.90 11.36 6.87
N LYS A 133 16.06 11.94 6.59
CA LYS A 133 16.91 11.52 5.48
C LYS A 133 17.75 10.34 5.92
N GLY A 134 17.36 9.15 5.52
CA GLY A 134 17.96 7.88 5.88
C GLY A 134 16.92 6.82 6.25
N TYR A 135 17.38 5.62 6.54
CA TYR A 135 16.55 4.50 6.93
C TYR A 135 16.56 4.36 8.46
N VAL A 136 15.39 4.49 9.09
CA VAL A 136 15.21 4.28 10.53
C VAL A 136 14.65 2.88 10.77
N PHE A 137 15.21 2.14 11.71
CA PHE A 137 14.70 0.84 12.13
C PHE A 137 14.85 0.64 13.63
N GLU A 138 14.12 -0.33 14.17
CA GLU A 138 14.28 -0.76 15.55
C GLU A 138 15.48 -1.68 15.65
N GLY A 139 16.48 -1.28 16.41
CA GLY A 139 17.70 -2.01 16.58
C GLY A 139 18.35 -1.71 17.92
N PHE A 140 19.26 -2.58 18.34
CA PHE A 140 20.01 -2.43 19.56
C PHE A 140 21.50 -2.23 19.24
N SER A 141 22.10 -1.17 19.80
CA SER A 141 23.54 -0.95 19.75
C SER A 141 24.17 -1.46 21.03
N ILE A 142 25.21 -2.28 20.91
CA ILE A 142 25.91 -2.89 22.03
C ILE A 142 26.85 -1.90 22.74
N SER A 143 27.27 -0.83 22.05
CA SER A 143 28.18 0.14 22.63
C SER A 143 27.45 1.41 23.04
N ASP A 144 27.40 1.70 24.34
CA ASP A 144 26.91 2.97 24.91
C ASP A 144 27.72 4.20 24.48
N ARG A 145 28.68 4.07 23.57
CA ARG A 145 29.73 5.08 23.32
C ARG A 145 29.44 6.13 22.28
N ALA A 146 28.38 6.02 21.48
CA ALA A 146 28.21 7.04 20.44
C ALA A 146 26.76 7.29 20.05
N ASN A 147 26.29 8.51 20.26
CA ASN A 147 25.07 9.04 19.65
C ASN A 147 25.20 9.21 18.12
N GLN A 148 26.43 9.27 17.61
CA GLN A 148 26.77 9.36 16.19
C GLN A 148 28.02 8.56 15.92
N THR A 149 27.96 7.66 14.95
CA THR A 149 29.12 6.84 14.55
C THR A 149 29.34 6.96 13.05
N VAL A 150 30.55 7.37 12.68
CA VAL A 150 31.02 7.44 11.28
C VAL A 150 32.15 6.45 11.09
N GLY A 151 32.09 5.64 10.06
CA GLY A 151 33.13 4.66 9.80
C GLY A 151 32.79 3.66 8.70
N ASN A 152 33.62 2.65 8.59
CA ASN A 152 33.39 1.56 7.65
C ASN A 152 32.31 0.63 8.20
N ILE A 153 31.21 0.57 7.49
CA ILE A 153 30.02 -0.25 7.81
C ILE A 153 30.12 -1.56 7.05
N CYS A 154 29.89 -2.66 7.75
CA CYS A 154 29.74 -3.99 7.18
C CYS A 154 28.40 -4.58 7.66
N LEU A 155 27.73 -5.37 6.83
CA LEU A 155 26.61 -6.21 7.23
C LEU A 155 27.03 -7.66 7.09
N LEU A 156 27.00 -8.39 8.20
CA LEU A 156 27.35 -9.80 8.27
C LEU A 156 26.07 -10.64 8.12
N ASP A 157 25.93 -11.28 6.99
CA ASP A 157 24.88 -12.29 6.74
C ASP A 157 25.50 -13.68 6.87
N TYR A 158 25.97 -13.96 8.06
CA TYR A 158 26.67 -15.19 8.42
C TYR A 158 26.27 -15.62 9.82
N ARG A 159 26.24 -16.92 10.05
CA ARG A 159 25.91 -17.43 11.37
C ARG A 159 27.07 -17.19 12.33
N THR A 160 26.79 -16.50 13.42
CA THR A 160 27.77 -16.25 14.49
C THR A 160 27.91 -17.42 15.48
N ASN A 161 27.08 -18.46 15.29
CA ASN A 161 27.10 -19.68 16.09
C ASN A 161 27.32 -20.91 15.19
N VAL A 162 28.12 -21.84 15.65
CA VAL A 162 28.19 -23.18 15.07
C VAL A 162 26.94 -23.96 15.51
N ASN A 163 26.13 -24.44 14.56
CA ASN A 163 24.95 -25.25 14.88
C ASN A 163 25.37 -26.61 15.38
N ALA A 164 25.38 -26.78 16.71
CA ALA A 164 25.60 -28.08 17.37
C ALA A 164 24.54 -29.15 17.00
N ALA A 165 23.39 -28.71 16.45
CA ALA A 165 22.31 -29.63 16.03
C ALA A 165 22.65 -30.47 14.79
N GLU A 166 23.66 -30.09 13.99
CA GLU A 166 24.14 -30.89 12.85
C GLU A 166 25.20 -31.95 13.25
N LEU A 167 25.67 -31.91 14.51
CA LEU A 167 26.64 -32.82 15.05
C LEU A 167 25.93 -33.83 15.97
N GLN A 168 26.04 -35.13 15.68
CA GLN A 168 25.57 -36.18 16.60
C GLN A 168 26.50 -36.24 17.82
N ILE A 169 26.13 -35.54 18.89
CA ILE A 169 26.93 -35.46 20.13
C ILE A 169 26.61 -36.65 21.01
N SER A 170 27.61 -37.49 21.27
CA SER A 170 27.47 -38.69 22.11
C SER A 170 28.11 -38.59 23.46
N LYS A 171 28.99 -37.59 23.74
CA LYS A 171 29.74 -37.45 25.01
C LYS A 171 29.92 -36.00 25.45
N VAL A 172 30.03 -35.76 26.76
CA VAL A 172 30.25 -34.44 27.38
C VAL A 172 31.56 -33.76 26.94
N ASP A 173 32.62 -34.55 26.68
CA ASP A 173 33.90 -34.03 26.22
C ASP A 173 33.84 -33.49 24.78
N GLU A 174 32.94 -34.02 23.94
CA GLU A 174 32.67 -33.51 22.60
C GLU A 174 31.99 -32.12 22.63
N LEU A 175 31.12 -31.88 23.65
CA LEU A 175 30.50 -30.58 23.91
C LEU A 175 31.52 -29.49 24.27
N LYS A 176 32.57 -29.80 25.02
CA LYS A 176 33.65 -28.86 25.34
C LYS A 176 34.45 -28.49 24.10
N GLY A 177 34.80 -29.47 23.28
CA GLY A 177 35.50 -29.25 22.03
C GLY A 177 34.70 -28.36 21.05
N ILE A 178 33.39 -28.50 21.01
CA ILE A 178 32.50 -27.68 20.18
C ILE A 178 32.46 -26.22 20.67
N ASN A 179 32.35 -26.01 21.97
CA ASN A 179 32.38 -24.69 22.60
C ASN A 179 33.70 -23.97 22.38
N ASP A 180 34.82 -24.68 22.46
CA ASP A 180 36.15 -24.10 22.19
C ASP A 180 36.30 -23.74 20.70
N TYR A 181 35.83 -24.59 19.79
CA TYR A 181 35.80 -24.31 18.35
C TYR A 181 34.90 -23.13 18.01
N ASP A 182 33.72 -23.06 18.64
CA ASP A 182 32.80 -21.92 18.43
C ASP A 182 33.41 -20.59 18.89
N ARG A 183 34.16 -20.60 20.01
CA ARG A 183 34.91 -19.42 20.47
C ARG A 183 36.03 -19.00 19.53
N GLU A 184 36.84 -19.93 19.07
CA GLU A 184 37.92 -19.66 18.13
C GLU A 184 37.37 -19.12 16.81
N TYR A 185 36.29 -19.71 16.33
CA TYR A 185 35.59 -19.28 15.12
C TYR A 185 35.06 -17.85 15.22
N LYS A 186 34.42 -17.49 16.33
CA LYS A 186 33.93 -16.12 16.58
C LYS A 186 35.07 -15.12 16.65
N ARG A 187 36.18 -15.49 17.26
CA ARG A 187 37.38 -14.64 17.31
C ARG A 187 37.99 -14.42 15.95
N ASP A 188 38.13 -15.46 15.14
CA ASP A 188 38.66 -15.37 13.78
C ASP A 188 37.80 -14.42 12.90
N ILE A 189 36.49 -14.51 12.99
CA ILE A 189 35.58 -13.59 12.27
C ILE A 189 35.83 -12.14 12.69
N ILE A 190 35.86 -11.85 13.98
CA ILE A 190 36.03 -10.49 14.51
C ILE A 190 37.41 -9.95 14.21
N ASP A 191 38.45 -10.77 14.31
CA ASP A 191 39.81 -10.38 13.97
C ASP A 191 39.89 -9.98 12.49
N LYS A 192 39.36 -10.75 11.57
CA LYS A 192 39.30 -10.43 10.14
C LYS A 192 38.51 -9.16 9.87
N LEU A 193 37.39 -8.95 10.56
CA LEU A 193 36.60 -7.71 10.45
C LEU A 193 37.42 -6.49 10.91
N SER A 194 38.11 -6.63 12.06
CA SER A 194 38.98 -5.59 12.61
C SER A 194 40.15 -5.28 11.70
N GLU A 195 40.89 -6.30 11.21
CA GLU A 195 41.99 -6.17 10.27
C GLU A 195 41.55 -5.50 8.96
N SER A 196 40.34 -5.78 8.51
CA SER A 196 39.75 -5.08 7.35
C SER A 196 39.35 -3.66 7.66
N GLY A 197 39.46 -3.18 8.91
CA GLY A 197 39.11 -1.81 9.29
C GLY A 197 37.62 -1.55 9.36
N VAL A 198 36.79 -2.55 9.67
CA VAL A 198 35.36 -2.39 9.95
C VAL A 198 35.21 -1.70 11.31
N ASN A 199 34.36 -0.66 11.36
CA ASN A 199 34.07 0.10 12.58
C ASN A 199 32.65 -0.15 13.09
N ILE A 200 31.73 -0.46 12.18
CA ILE A 200 30.30 -0.67 12.45
C ILE A 200 29.90 -1.98 11.80
N LEU A 201 29.33 -2.88 12.58
CA LEU A 201 28.88 -4.18 12.13
C LEU A 201 27.36 -4.33 12.35
N PHE A 202 26.60 -4.51 11.27
CA PHE A 202 25.22 -5.00 11.32
C PHE A 202 25.23 -6.53 11.27
N TYR A 203 24.46 -7.16 12.16
CA TYR A 203 24.31 -8.61 12.19
C TYR A 203 22.93 -9.00 12.75
N THR A 204 22.51 -10.24 12.50
CA THR A 204 21.13 -10.68 12.78
C THR A 204 21.02 -11.63 13.99
N ASP A 205 22.13 -12.13 14.49
CA ASP A 205 22.15 -13.13 15.55
C ASP A 205 22.70 -12.54 16.87
N THR A 206 22.00 -12.76 17.97
CA THR A 206 22.43 -12.27 19.29
C THR A 206 23.28 -13.31 19.98
N ASN A 207 24.55 -12.98 20.23
CA ASN A 207 25.47 -13.82 20.95
C ASN A 207 26.33 -12.99 21.92
N PRO A 208 26.18 -13.16 23.25
CA PRO A 208 26.87 -12.32 24.22
C PRO A 208 28.41 -12.42 24.15
N GLU A 209 28.98 -13.58 23.80
CA GLU A 209 30.42 -13.71 23.63
C GLU A 209 30.93 -12.99 22.39
N PHE A 210 30.18 -13.07 21.29
CA PHE A 210 30.47 -12.33 20.07
C PHE A 210 30.42 -10.81 20.31
N GLU A 211 29.42 -10.36 21.04
CA GLU A 211 29.21 -8.97 21.41
C GLU A 211 30.35 -8.41 22.28
N ALA A 212 30.78 -9.19 23.30
CA ALA A 212 31.91 -8.81 24.13
C ALA A 212 33.21 -8.66 23.33
N TYR A 213 33.43 -9.55 22.35
CA TYR A 213 34.60 -9.50 21.48
C TYR A 213 34.58 -8.31 20.52
N LEU A 214 33.42 -7.97 19.93
CA LEU A 214 33.25 -6.76 19.10
C LEU A 214 33.64 -5.52 19.91
N THR A 215 33.18 -5.44 21.17
CA THR A 215 33.47 -4.33 22.06
C THR A 215 34.97 -4.24 22.38
N GLU A 216 35.65 -5.39 22.64
CA GLU A 216 37.09 -5.46 22.87
C GLU A 216 37.89 -4.94 21.67
N LYS A 217 37.46 -5.25 20.43
CA LYS A 217 38.09 -4.78 19.20
C LYS A 217 37.66 -3.36 18.78
N GLY A 218 36.80 -2.72 19.52
CA GLY A 218 36.31 -1.35 19.23
C GLY A 218 35.35 -1.27 18.05
N ILE A 219 34.70 -2.39 17.68
CA ILE A 219 33.69 -2.44 16.62
C ILE A 219 32.31 -2.21 17.25
N THR A 220 31.58 -1.24 16.71
CA THR A 220 30.19 -1.00 17.13
C THR A 220 29.28 -2.05 16.51
N GLY A 221 28.78 -2.98 17.33
CA GLY A 221 27.83 -3.99 16.91
C GLY A 221 26.38 -3.46 16.93
N ILE A 222 25.61 -3.75 15.90
CA ILE A 222 24.20 -3.39 15.78
C ILE A 222 23.40 -4.62 15.38
N VAL A 223 22.48 -5.03 16.25
CA VAL A 223 21.58 -6.15 15.98
C VAL A 223 20.40 -5.70 15.16
N VAL A 224 20.14 -6.38 14.04
CA VAL A 224 18.98 -6.17 13.17
C VAL A 224 18.01 -7.33 13.34
N TYR A 225 16.85 -7.09 13.92
CA TYR A 225 15.89 -8.15 14.26
C TYR A 225 15.03 -8.60 13.09
N GLN A 226 14.74 -7.70 12.14
CA GLN A 226 13.82 -7.99 11.05
C GLN A 226 14.58 -8.18 9.73
N ARG A 227 14.30 -9.28 9.03
CA ARG A 227 14.93 -9.57 7.74
C ARG A 227 14.67 -8.49 6.68
N GLY A 228 13.48 -7.87 6.71
CA GLY A 228 13.15 -6.76 5.80
C GLY A 228 14.02 -5.53 6.03
N ASP A 229 14.43 -5.26 7.28
CA ASP A 229 15.35 -4.16 7.59
C ASP A 229 16.76 -4.43 7.04
N VAL A 230 17.22 -5.69 7.05
CA VAL A 230 18.52 -6.10 6.45
C VAL A 230 18.58 -5.70 4.98
N GLU A 231 17.56 -6.09 4.19
CA GLU A 231 17.50 -5.76 2.76
C GLU A 231 17.45 -4.25 2.53
N SER A 232 16.71 -3.53 3.35
CA SER A 232 16.57 -2.08 3.25
C SER A 232 17.85 -1.34 3.63
N ILE A 233 18.58 -1.81 4.64
CA ILE A 233 19.90 -1.28 5.01
C ILE A 233 20.90 -1.49 3.88
N LEU A 234 20.94 -2.69 3.29
CA LEU A 234 21.81 -3.01 2.15
C LEU A 234 21.52 -2.08 0.96
N LYS A 235 20.25 -1.87 0.64
CA LYS A 235 19.83 -0.93 -0.42
C LYS A 235 20.17 0.52 -0.09
N THR A 236 19.93 0.95 1.15
CA THR A 236 20.19 2.33 1.61
C THR A 236 21.67 2.69 1.50
N LEU A 237 22.53 1.74 1.85
CA LEU A 237 23.99 1.92 1.83
C LEU A 237 24.62 1.51 0.48
N ASN A 238 23.85 0.92 -0.44
CA ASN A 238 24.40 0.26 -1.64
C ASN A 238 25.51 -0.75 -1.28
N LEU A 239 25.30 -1.51 -0.20
CA LEU A 239 26.23 -2.46 0.39
C LEU A 239 25.86 -3.89 -0.02
N LYS A 240 26.85 -4.73 -0.26
CA LYS A 240 26.65 -6.18 -0.41
C LYS A 240 26.78 -6.85 0.95
N PRO A 241 25.97 -7.89 1.27
CA PRO A 241 26.15 -8.64 2.50
C PRO A 241 27.46 -9.42 2.47
N THR A 242 28.11 -9.51 3.61
CA THR A 242 29.32 -10.33 3.79
C THR A 242 28.86 -11.70 4.28
N SER A 243 28.99 -12.72 3.43
CA SER A 243 28.65 -14.11 3.76
C SER A 243 29.89 -14.97 4.06
N ASP A 244 31.07 -14.50 3.69
CA ASP A 244 32.37 -15.13 3.96
C ASP A 244 33.28 -14.14 4.66
N PRO A 245 33.77 -14.44 5.89
CA PRO A 245 34.70 -13.60 6.63
C PRO A 245 36.05 -13.33 5.93
N ASN A 246 36.38 -14.12 4.91
CA ASN A 246 37.58 -13.89 4.10
C ASN A 246 37.33 -12.90 2.94
N ASN A 247 36.07 -12.55 2.67
CA ASN A 247 35.69 -11.61 1.62
C ASN A 247 34.71 -10.56 2.14
N ILE A 248 35.25 -9.55 2.83
CA ILE A 248 34.47 -8.55 3.55
C ILE A 248 34.08 -7.39 2.64
N PHE A 249 32.77 -7.16 2.51
CA PHE A 249 32.21 -5.99 1.84
C PHE A 249 31.92 -4.90 2.88
N LYS A 250 32.49 -3.71 2.66
CA LYS A 250 32.31 -2.55 3.55
C LYS A 250 32.15 -1.27 2.77
N ILE A 251 31.48 -0.29 3.37
CA ILE A 251 31.32 1.06 2.84
C ILE A 251 31.52 2.08 3.95
N ASN A 252 32.07 3.24 3.62
CA ASN A 252 32.11 4.35 4.57
C ASN A 252 30.71 4.97 4.67
N GLY A 253 30.18 5.10 5.89
CA GLY A 253 28.87 5.61 6.13
C GLY A 253 28.71 6.20 7.52
N GLN A 254 27.50 6.68 7.80
CA GLN A 254 27.15 7.28 9.09
C GLN A 254 25.85 6.67 9.62
N ILE A 255 25.86 6.37 10.91
CA ILE A 255 24.68 5.99 11.66
C ILE A 255 24.51 6.95 12.84
N ASP A 256 23.24 7.19 13.21
CA ASP A 256 22.88 7.89 14.44
C ASP A 256 22.07 6.93 15.31
N THR A 257 22.40 6.82 16.58
CA THR A 257 21.66 5.98 17.52
C THR A 257 20.79 6.84 18.42
N ILE A 258 19.55 6.42 18.62
CA ILE A 258 18.62 7.02 19.56
C ILE A 258 18.34 6.00 20.68
N PRO A 259 19.20 5.93 21.71
CA PRO A 259 19.16 4.85 22.71
C PRO A 259 17.83 4.76 23.46
N GLU A 260 17.25 5.92 23.80
CA GLU A 260 15.98 6.02 24.53
C GLU A 260 14.80 5.39 23.76
N LYS A 261 14.87 5.40 22.43
CA LYS A 261 13.83 4.84 21.54
C LYS A 261 14.21 3.49 20.92
N LYS A 262 15.39 2.95 21.21
CA LYS A 262 15.93 1.73 20.56
C LYS A 262 15.87 1.83 19.03
N GLN A 263 16.14 3.01 18.48
CA GLN A 263 16.10 3.27 17.05
C GLN A 263 17.49 3.59 16.51
N ILE A 264 17.76 3.11 15.33
CA ILE A 264 18.98 3.35 14.57
C ILE A 264 18.61 4.06 13.27
N LEU A 265 19.25 5.18 13.00
CA LEU A 265 19.16 5.92 11.74
C LEU A 265 20.41 5.64 10.90
N VAL A 266 20.25 5.00 9.77
CA VAL A 266 21.30 4.80 8.76
C VAL A 266 21.15 5.88 7.70
N LYS A 267 22.13 6.79 7.61
CA LYS A 267 22.11 7.85 6.59
C LYS A 267 22.37 7.29 5.19
N GLY A 268 21.54 7.68 4.24
CA GLY A 268 21.62 7.20 2.85
C GLY A 268 20.54 7.80 1.97
N ASP A 269 20.29 7.16 0.84
CA ASP A 269 19.33 7.62 -0.18
C ASP A 269 17.85 7.35 0.19
N TYR A 270 17.60 6.55 1.23
CA TYR A 270 16.26 6.34 1.74
C TYR A 270 15.77 7.53 2.56
N GLU A 271 14.46 7.66 2.66
CA GLU A 271 13.80 8.60 3.56
C GLU A 271 12.83 7.82 4.46
N THR A 272 12.72 8.23 5.72
CA THR A 272 11.79 7.61 6.67
C THR A 272 10.83 8.66 7.21
N LEU A 273 9.55 8.47 6.93
CA LEU A 273 8.47 9.25 7.52
C LEU A 273 8.06 8.59 8.84
N ILE A 274 8.37 9.23 9.95
CA ILE A 274 7.94 8.79 11.28
C ILE A 274 6.60 9.46 11.57
N LEU A 275 5.59 8.64 11.74
CA LEU A 275 4.24 9.03 12.13
C LEU A 275 4.11 8.89 13.64
N HIS A 276 3.74 9.97 14.30
CA HIS A 276 3.43 10.00 15.73
C HIS A 276 1.92 9.98 15.96
N GLY A 277 1.48 9.44 17.09
CA GLY A 277 0.07 9.43 17.46
C GLY A 277 -0.16 8.90 18.88
N PRO A 278 -1.30 9.29 19.51
CA PRO A 278 -1.60 8.95 20.88
C PRO A 278 -2.06 7.50 21.09
N THR A 279 -2.54 6.84 20.03
CA THR A 279 -3.02 5.45 20.07
C THR A 279 -2.68 4.71 18.78
N SER A 280 -2.56 3.39 18.86
CA SER A 280 -2.32 2.55 17.68
C SER A 280 -3.42 2.69 16.62
N GLN A 281 -4.69 2.84 17.03
CA GLN A 281 -5.81 2.98 16.11
C GLN A 281 -5.72 4.28 15.29
N VAL A 282 -5.38 5.40 15.94
CA VAL A 282 -5.17 6.68 15.24
C VAL A 282 -3.98 6.59 14.30
N LEU A 283 -2.89 5.95 14.73
CA LEU A 283 -1.71 5.72 13.89
C LEU A 283 -2.01 4.84 12.68
N ASP A 284 -2.81 3.77 12.86
CA ASP A 284 -3.19 2.88 11.75
C ASP A 284 -4.05 3.62 10.70
N GLU A 285 -4.88 4.56 11.15
CA GLU A 285 -5.70 5.38 10.25
C GLU A 285 -4.85 6.40 9.48
N ILE A 286 -3.94 7.08 10.17
CA ILE A 286 -2.99 8.02 9.56
C ILE A 286 -2.06 7.27 8.59
N GLU A 287 -1.48 6.15 9.00
CA GLU A 287 -0.60 5.33 8.16
C GLU A 287 -1.31 4.90 6.88
N ARG A 288 -2.55 4.39 6.99
CA ARG A 288 -3.34 3.99 5.82
C ARG A 288 -3.56 5.16 4.87
N ALA A 289 -3.95 6.32 5.39
CA ALA A 289 -4.15 7.52 4.58
C ALA A 289 -2.84 8.01 3.91
N VAL A 290 -1.71 7.90 4.61
CA VAL A 290 -0.39 8.21 4.04
C VAL A 290 -0.01 7.19 2.97
N HIS A 291 -0.24 5.89 3.19
CA HIS A 291 0.02 4.85 2.19
C HIS A 291 -0.79 5.06 0.92
N ASP A 292 -2.08 5.43 1.04
CA ASP A 292 -2.93 5.75 -0.10
C ASP A 292 -2.30 6.86 -0.94
N VAL A 293 -1.89 7.97 -0.31
CA VAL A 293 -1.24 9.10 -0.99
C VAL A 293 0.10 8.71 -1.62
N VAL A 294 0.96 8.03 -0.87
CA VAL A 294 2.29 7.60 -1.34
C VAL A 294 2.17 6.65 -2.53
N SER A 295 1.22 5.72 -2.49
CA SER A 295 0.96 4.81 -3.61
C SER A 295 0.56 5.56 -4.88
N LEU A 296 -0.25 6.60 -4.76
CA LEU A 296 -0.64 7.44 -5.90
C LEU A 296 0.56 8.17 -6.52
N PHE A 297 1.50 8.67 -5.70
CA PHE A 297 2.68 9.39 -6.19
C PHE A 297 3.78 8.49 -6.79
N LYS A 298 3.69 7.19 -6.62
CA LYS A 298 4.54 6.23 -7.36
C LYS A 298 4.16 6.09 -8.83
N HIS A 299 3.00 6.59 -9.22
CA HIS A 299 2.47 6.51 -10.56
C HIS A 299 2.33 7.90 -11.21
N ASP A 300 1.92 7.94 -12.48
CA ASP A 300 1.61 9.20 -13.17
C ASP A 300 0.43 9.92 -12.50
N THR A 301 0.64 11.16 -12.09
CA THR A 301 -0.31 11.94 -11.27
C THR A 301 -1.34 12.71 -12.09
N LYS A 302 -1.83 12.16 -13.20
CA LYS A 302 -2.99 12.75 -13.88
C LYS A 302 -4.24 12.61 -13.03
N THR A 303 -5.10 13.64 -13.07
CA THR A 303 -6.34 13.71 -12.32
C THR A 303 -7.55 13.98 -13.18
N VAL A 304 -8.71 13.63 -12.67
CA VAL A 304 -10.04 14.00 -13.16
C VAL A 304 -10.80 14.68 -12.04
N ILE A 305 -11.91 15.35 -12.35
CA ILE A 305 -12.75 15.95 -11.33
C ILE A 305 -13.40 14.86 -10.48
N GLY A 306 -13.31 15.01 -9.17
CA GLY A 306 -13.82 14.06 -8.20
C GLY A 306 -15.29 14.30 -7.82
N ALA A 307 -15.65 13.89 -6.59
CA ALA A 307 -17.00 14.06 -6.03
C ALA A 307 -18.13 13.46 -6.87
N GLY A 308 -17.86 12.41 -7.66
CA GLY A 308 -18.86 11.80 -8.54
C GLY A 308 -19.10 12.55 -9.88
N ALA A 309 -18.44 13.68 -10.11
CA ALA A 309 -18.60 14.45 -11.36
C ALA A 309 -18.12 13.64 -12.57
N ILE A 310 -16.92 13.01 -12.48
CA ILE A 310 -16.41 12.19 -13.60
C ILE A 310 -17.31 11.00 -13.89
N GLU A 311 -17.96 10.40 -12.90
CA GLU A 311 -18.88 9.28 -13.08
C GLU A 311 -20.13 9.70 -13.86
N ILE A 312 -20.68 10.88 -13.58
CA ILE A 312 -21.81 11.42 -14.37
C ILE A 312 -21.38 11.69 -15.82
N GLU A 313 -20.20 12.27 -16.01
CA GLU A 313 -19.69 12.56 -17.36
C GLU A 313 -19.43 11.25 -18.15
N LEU A 314 -18.85 10.24 -17.50
CA LEU A 314 -18.68 8.90 -18.07
C LEU A 314 -20.01 8.28 -18.46
N ALA A 315 -20.99 8.29 -17.54
CA ALA A 315 -22.32 7.73 -17.80
C ALA A 315 -23.00 8.41 -18.99
N ASN A 316 -22.94 9.74 -19.08
CA ASN A 316 -23.48 10.51 -20.20
C ASN A 316 -22.82 10.13 -21.53
N LYS A 317 -21.47 10.06 -21.58
CA LYS A 317 -20.74 9.69 -22.81
C LYS A 317 -21.00 8.26 -23.23
N ILE A 318 -21.04 7.32 -22.27
CA ILE A 318 -21.31 5.90 -22.55
C ILE A 318 -22.76 5.72 -23.01
N SER A 319 -23.74 6.40 -22.42
CA SER A 319 -25.13 6.37 -22.86
C SER A 319 -25.29 6.93 -24.30
N HIS A 320 -24.55 7.99 -24.59
CA HIS A 320 -24.54 8.51 -25.97
C HIS A 320 -23.87 7.53 -26.96
N PHE A 321 -22.77 6.91 -26.56
CA PHE A 321 -22.11 5.86 -27.34
C PHE A 321 -23.03 4.67 -27.58
N ALA A 322 -23.84 4.26 -26.60
CA ALA A 322 -24.81 3.18 -26.74
C ALA A 322 -25.74 3.37 -27.96
N GLN A 323 -26.19 4.59 -28.16
CA GLN A 323 -27.07 4.93 -29.29
C GLN A 323 -26.42 4.71 -30.67
N THR A 324 -25.10 4.68 -30.75
CA THR A 324 -24.34 4.46 -31.99
C THR A 324 -24.14 2.97 -32.32
N ILE A 325 -24.29 2.07 -31.31
CA ILE A 325 -24.02 0.64 -31.48
C ILE A 325 -25.26 -0.10 -32.04
N GLY A 326 -26.44 0.22 -31.49
CA GLY A 326 -27.67 -0.49 -31.87
C GLY A 326 -27.73 -1.91 -31.29
N GLY A 327 -28.82 -2.64 -31.58
CA GLY A 327 -28.99 -4.04 -31.18
C GLY A 327 -29.21 -4.25 -29.67
N LYS A 328 -29.02 -5.48 -29.24
CA LYS A 328 -29.17 -5.85 -27.80
C LYS A 328 -27.97 -5.41 -26.96
N GLU A 329 -26.81 -5.26 -27.56
CA GLU A 329 -25.61 -4.71 -26.94
C GLU A 329 -25.82 -3.27 -26.47
N GLN A 330 -26.63 -2.47 -27.18
CA GLN A 330 -27.00 -1.14 -26.76
C GLN A 330 -27.59 -1.13 -25.33
N LEU A 331 -28.52 -2.07 -25.06
CA LEU A 331 -29.16 -2.17 -23.73
C LEU A 331 -28.16 -2.50 -22.64
N ALA A 332 -27.15 -3.34 -22.96
CA ALA A 332 -26.09 -3.66 -22.02
C ALA A 332 -25.20 -2.44 -21.74
N ILE A 333 -24.86 -1.66 -22.77
CA ILE A 333 -24.05 -0.44 -22.63
C ILE A 333 -24.82 0.63 -21.79
N GLU A 334 -26.15 0.79 -22.05
CA GLU A 334 -26.97 1.69 -21.24
C GLU A 334 -27.00 1.29 -19.76
N LYS A 335 -27.15 -0.02 -19.48
CA LYS A 335 -27.11 -0.54 -18.11
C LYS A 335 -25.73 -0.44 -17.47
N TYR A 336 -24.67 -0.47 -18.27
CA TYR A 336 -23.33 -0.17 -17.79
C TYR A 336 -23.18 1.29 -17.32
N ALA A 337 -23.72 2.24 -18.12
CA ALA A 337 -23.73 3.65 -17.75
C ALA A 337 -24.51 3.87 -16.43
N GLU A 338 -25.68 3.28 -16.27
CA GLU A 338 -26.43 3.30 -15.00
C GLU A 338 -25.63 2.73 -13.82
N SER A 339 -24.79 1.70 -14.07
CA SER A 339 -23.93 1.15 -13.01
C SER A 339 -22.89 2.16 -12.54
N ILE A 340 -22.34 2.98 -13.43
CA ILE A 340 -21.42 4.05 -13.07
C ILE A 340 -22.11 5.16 -12.26
N GLU A 341 -23.34 5.51 -12.59
CA GLU A 341 -24.16 6.50 -11.86
C GLU A 341 -24.44 6.09 -10.39
N SER A 342 -24.28 4.81 -10.05
CA SER A 342 -24.43 4.35 -8.66
C SER A 342 -23.39 4.98 -7.71
N ILE A 343 -22.25 5.41 -8.21
CA ILE A 343 -21.19 6.01 -7.38
C ILE A 343 -21.64 7.37 -6.83
N PRO A 344 -22.00 8.38 -7.64
CA PRO A 344 -22.52 9.64 -7.10
C PRO A 344 -23.84 9.46 -6.30
N LEU A 345 -24.66 8.48 -6.65
CA LEU A 345 -25.89 8.17 -5.90
C LEU A 345 -25.54 7.75 -4.46
N ILE A 346 -24.62 6.80 -4.27
CA ILE A 346 -24.18 6.33 -2.95
C ILE A 346 -23.42 7.43 -2.20
N LEU A 347 -22.66 8.27 -2.90
CA LEU A 347 -22.02 9.44 -2.28
C LEU A 347 -23.07 10.38 -1.68
N ALA A 348 -24.13 10.67 -2.41
CA ALA A 348 -25.23 11.52 -1.93
C ALA A 348 -25.94 10.92 -0.73
N GLU A 349 -26.24 9.61 -0.73
CA GLU A 349 -26.81 8.88 0.41
C GLU A 349 -25.92 8.98 1.65
N ASN A 350 -24.61 8.75 1.49
CA ASN A 350 -23.63 8.84 2.58
C ASN A 350 -23.50 10.26 3.15
N CYS A 351 -23.78 11.29 2.32
CA CYS A 351 -23.87 12.68 2.78
C CYS A 351 -25.20 13.03 3.44
N GLY A 352 -26.16 12.10 3.48
CA GLY A 352 -27.49 12.31 4.08
C GLY A 352 -28.46 13.08 3.19
N HIS A 353 -28.19 13.17 1.89
CA HIS A 353 -29.07 13.82 0.91
C HIS A 353 -30.03 12.83 0.24
N ASP A 354 -31.12 13.34 -0.35
CA ASP A 354 -31.95 12.56 -1.25
C ASP A 354 -31.16 12.25 -2.53
N ALA A 355 -30.68 11.01 -2.62
CA ALA A 355 -29.80 10.57 -3.69
C ALA A 355 -30.40 10.68 -5.08
N ILE A 356 -31.72 10.44 -5.21
CA ILE A 356 -32.43 10.54 -6.49
C ILE A 356 -32.53 12.02 -6.91
N GLN A 357 -32.82 12.91 -5.98
CA GLN A 357 -32.87 14.34 -6.23
C GLN A 357 -31.50 14.89 -6.66
N VAL A 358 -30.43 14.49 -5.93
CA VAL A 358 -29.06 14.89 -6.22
C VAL A 358 -28.64 14.37 -7.60
N LEU A 359 -28.86 13.08 -7.90
CA LEU A 359 -28.50 12.50 -9.21
C LEU A 359 -29.23 13.20 -10.36
N THR A 360 -30.52 13.49 -10.20
CA THR A 360 -31.33 14.19 -11.20
C THR A 360 -30.81 15.62 -11.44
N ALA A 361 -30.45 16.32 -10.35
CA ALA A 361 -29.86 17.65 -10.43
C ALA A 361 -28.48 17.62 -11.14
N LEU A 362 -27.62 16.66 -10.79
CA LEU A 362 -26.32 16.48 -11.43
C LEU A 362 -26.47 16.24 -12.94
N LYS A 363 -27.35 15.33 -13.35
CA LYS A 363 -27.61 15.06 -14.77
C LYS A 363 -28.04 16.31 -15.53
N THR A 364 -28.87 17.13 -14.91
CA THR A 364 -29.34 18.40 -15.53
C THR A 364 -28.21 19.41 -15.63
N LEU A 365 -27.42 19.58 -14.55
CA LEU A 365 -26.33 20.57 -14.49
C LEU A 365 -25.16 20.21 -15.39
N HIS A 366 -24.89 18.93 -15.60
CA HIS A 366 -23.82 18.46 -16.50
C HIS A 366 -24.05 18.85 -17.98
N ALA A 367 -25.25 19.25 -18.36
CA ALA A 367 -25.49 19.80 -19.69
C ALA A 367 -24.75 21.14 -19.92
N THR A 368 -24.47 21.89 -18.85
CA THR A 368 -23.82 23.21 -18.89
C THR A 368 -22.47 23.27 -18.17
N ASN A 369 -22.32 22.51 -17.11
CA ASN A 369 -21.09 22.45 -16.31
C ASN A 369 -20.75 20.99 -15.92
N PRO A 370 -19.76 20.36 -16.58
CA PRO A 370 -19.37 18.97 -16.31
C PRO A 370 -18.60 18.78 -15.00
N ASP A 371 -18.24 19.85 -14.32
CA ASP A 371 -17.47 19.82 -13.06
C ASP A 371 -18.39 19.75 -11.80
N MET A 372 -19.71 19.70 -12.00
CA MET A 372 -20.67 19.58 -10.90
C MET A 372 -20.61 18.19 -10.25
N GLY A 373 -20.44 18.15 -8.93
CA GLY A 373 -20.33 16.92 -8.16
C GLY A 373 -21.19 16.95 -6.90
N VAL A 374 -21.16 15.83 -6.15
CA VAL A 374 -21.85 15.70 -4.86
C VAL A 374 -21.15 16.55 -3.81
N ASP A 375 -21.92 17.28 -3.03
CA ASP A 375 -21.42 18.12 -1.94
C ASP A 375 -22.08 17.77 -0.60
N ILE A 376 -21.29 17.70 0.46
CA ILE A 376 -21.74 17.31 1.78
C ILE A 376 -22.79 18.27 2.35
N ILE A 377 -22.67 19.57 2.05
CA ILE A 377 -23.52 20.62 2.65
C ILE A 377 -24.73 20.93 1.77
N SER A 378 -24.47 21.21 0.47
CA SER A 378 -25.48 21.69 -0.46
C SER A 378 -26.11 20.60 -1.34
N GLY A 379 -25.64 19.36 -1.23
CA GLY A 379 -26.02 18.25 -2.10
C GLY A 379 -25.31 18.28 -3.44
N VAL A 380 -25.19 19.43 -4.08
CA VAL A 380 -24.52 19.63 -5.39
C VAL A 380 -23.68 20.91 -5.37
N SER A 381 -22.45 20.84 -5.85
CA SER A 381 -21.57 22.02 -6.05
C SER A 381 -20.54 21.78 -7.14
N ASP A 382 -19.87 22.84 -7.58
CA ASP A 382 -18.74 22.74 -8.51
C ASP A 382 -17.52 22.13 -7.76
N ALA A 383 -17.16 20.91 -8.14
CA ALA A 383 -16.07 20.15 -7.51
C ALA A 383 -14.70 20.72 -7.91
N ARG A 384 -14.56 21.32 -9.09
CA ARG A 384 -13.33 21.99 -9.53
C ARG A 384 -13.04 23.23 -8.69
N GLU A 385 -14.03 24.06 -8.43
CA GLU A 385 -13.88 25.23 -7.55
C GLU A 385 -13.52 24.83 -6.12
N ARG A 386 -14.05 23.72 -5.66
CA ARG A 386 -13.70 23.15 -4.34
C ARG A 386 -12.35 22.45 -4.31
N GLY A 387 -11.71 22.24 -5.47
CA GLY A 387 -10.44 21.56 -5.58
C GLY A 387 -10.52 20.05 -5.32
N VAL A 388 -11.70 19.42 -5.51
CA VAL A 388 -11.88 17.97 -5.34
C VAL A 388 -11.51 17.26 -6.62
N VAL A 389 -10.42 16.51 -6.58
CA VAL A 389 -9.89 15.78 -7.74
C VAL A 389 -9.61 14.34 -7.37
N ASP A 390 -9.78 13.44 -8.31
CA ASP A 390 -9.44 12.02 -8.17
C ASP A 390 -8.30 11.65 -9.12
N PRO A 391 -7.32 10.84 -8.69
CA PRO A 391 -6.32 10.32 -9.60
C PRO A 391 -6.97 9.43 -10.65
N VAL A 392 -6.65 9.69 -11.92
CA VAL A 392 -7.28 8.97 -13.05
C VAL A 392 -7.03 7.46 -12.97
N LEU A 393 -5.85 7.03 -12.48
CA LEU A 393 -5.50 5.62 -12.35
C LEU A 393 -6.41 4.88 -11.38
N VAL A 394 -6.90 5.53 -10.32
CA VAL A 394 -7.89 4.95 -9.39
C VAL A 394 -9.15 4.56 -10.15
N LYS A 395 -9.66 5.45 -11.00
CA LYS A 395 -10.87 5.22 -11.81
C LYS A 395 -10.65 4.16 -12.88
N ILE A 396 -9.54 4.23 -13.61
CA ILE A 396 -9.16 3.26 -14.64
C ILE A 396 -9.09 1.86 -14.06
N HIS A 397 -8.38 1.69 -12.95
CA HIS A 397 -8.21 0.38 -12.33
C HIS A 397 -9.53 -0.15 -11.77
N ALA A 398 -10.31 0.68 -11.06
CA ALA A 398 -11.60 0.31 -10.51
C ALA A 398 -12.59 -0.15 -11.60
N ILE A 399 -12.72 0.59 -12.69
CA ILE A 399 -13.60 0.26 -13.82
C ILE A 399 -13.14 -1.03 -14.51
N ASN A 400 -11.83 -1.17 -14.78
CA ASN A 400 -11.30 -2.38 -15.41
C ASN A 400 -11.54 -3.62 -14.56
N SER A 401 -11.19 -3.56 -13.28
CA SER A 401 -11.28 -4.69 -12.37
C SER A 401 -12.72 -5.09 -12.10
N ALA A 402 -13.61 -4.12 -11.86
CA ALA A 402 -15.05 -4.37 -11.67
C ALA A 402 -15.68 -5.02 -12.90
N THR A 403 -15.37 -4.51 -14.11
CA THR A 403 -15.90 -5.08 -15.35
C THR A 403 -15.38 -6.47 -15.60
N ASN A 404 -14.10 -6.73 -15.34
CA ASN A 404 -13.49 -8.05 -15.51
C ASN A 404 -14.13 -9.09 -14.58
N VAL A 405 -14.36 -8.74 -13.31
CA VAL A 405 -15.03 -9.61 -12.32
C VAL A 405 -16.49 -9.87 -12.74
N ALA A 406 -17.23 -8.84 -13.12
CA ALA A 406 -18.61 -8.99 -13.59
C ALA A 406 -18.67 -9.90 -14.84
N ASN A 407 -17.80 -9.70 -15.81
CA ASN A 407 -17.75 -10.54 -17.01
C ASN A 407 -17.31 -11.99 -16.71
N LEU A 408 -16.43 -12.19 -15.74
CA LEU A 408 -16.01 -13.53 -15.31
C LEU A 408 -17.18 -14.29 -14.68
N ILE A 409 -17.92 -13.66 -13.80
CA ILE A 409 -19.11 -14.26 -13.16
C ILE A 409 -20.18 -14.59 -14.22
N LEU A 410 -20.42 -13.68 -15.17
CA LEU A 410 -21.39 -13.90 -16.26
C LEU A 410 -21.00 -15.03 -17.24
N LYS A 411 -19.73 -15.40 -17.32
CA LYS A 411 -19.24 -16.56 -18.10
C LYS A 411 -19.40 -17.89 -17.38
N THR A 412 -19.66 -17.87 -16.09
CA THR A 412 -19.67 -19.06 -15.26
C THR A 412 -21.07 -19.71 -15.27
N ASP A 413 -21.20 -20.90 -15.87
CA ASP A 413 -22.49 -21.63 -15.99
C ASP A 413 -22.92 -22.31 -14.68
N LYS A 414 -21.97 -22.71 -13.83
CA LYS A 414 -22.22 -23.33 -12.53
C LYS A 414 -21.13 -22.94 -11.50
N LEU A 415 -21.58 -22.59 -10.32
CA LEU A 415 -20.74 -22.46 -9.15
C LEU A 415 -20.79 -23.76 -8.34
N LEU A 416 -19.65 -24.41 -8.16
CA LEU A 416 -19.50 -25.54 -7.26
C LEU A 416 -19.17 -24.98 -5.87
N LEU A 417 -20.12 -25.05 -4.95
CA LEU A 417 -19.85 -24.81 -3.54
C LEU A 417 -19.15 -26.04 -2.99
N GLY A 418 -17.92 -25.90 -2.51
CA GLY A 418 -17.23 -26.97 -1.81
C GLY A 418 -18.02 -27.31 -0.53
N GLU A 419 -18.41 -28.57 -0.37
CA GLU A 419 -18.91 -29.06 0.91
C GLU A 419 -17.80 -28.93 1.93
N ASN A 420 -18.09 -28.26 3.06
CA ASN A 420 -17.22 -28.34 4.24
C ASN A 420 -17.21 -29.82 4.68
N GLU A 421 -16.10 -30.49 4.51
CA GLU A 421 -15.86 -31.72 5.28
C GLU A 421 -15.87 -31.31 6.76
N ASP A 422 -16.94 -31.71 7.44
CA ASP A 422 -17.04 -31.65 8.89
C ASP A 422 -15.84 -32.36 9.52
N VAL A 423 -14.86 -31.60 9.98
CA VAL A 423 -13.83 -32.07 10.90
C VAL A 423 -14.48 -32.16 12.29
N ASN A 424 -15.41 -33.10 12.42
CA ASN A 424 -15.90 -33.60 13.70
C ASN A 424 -16.03 -35.12 13.60
N LYS A 425 -14.93 -35.83 13.71
CA LYS A 425 -14.94 -37.21 14.22
C LYS A 425 -13.62 -37.51 14.95
N SER A 426 -13.79 -37.69 16.23
CA SER A 426 -13.02 -38.37 17.25
C SER A 426 -12.13 -37.48 18.10
#